data_2c35164d7b9c3aa2f80104e09b893dd8
#
_entry.id   2c35164d7b9c3aa2f80104e09b893dd8
#
_cell.length_a   1.000
_cell.length_b   1.000
_cell.length_c   1.000
_cell.angle_alpha   90.00
_cell.angle_beta   90.00
_cell.angle_gamma   90.00
#
_symmetry.space_group_name_H-M   'P 1'
#
loop_
_entity.id
_entity.type
_entity.pdbx_description
1 polymer ?
#
loop_
_entity_poly.entity_id
_entity_poly.type
_entity_poly.pdbx_seq_one_letter_code
_entity_poly.pdbx_strand_id
1 'polypeptide(L)'
;MKSIWVGIQVAFSALGGFLGWYLGGVDGFLYALIAFVLVDYITGVMCAIVDKKLSSAVGFKGICRKVLIFVLVGIGNLVDVYVLGQEGVLRTAVIFFYLSNEGISFLENAGHLGLPIPKKLKDVLEQLHDKGGSDNESA
;
A
#
# COMPACT_ATOMS: atom_id res chain seq x y z
N MET A 1 -0.78 -11.60 35.42
CA MET A 1 -1.53 -11.40 34.15
C MET A 1 -1.74 -9.93 33.79
N LYS A 2 -2.14 -9.08 34.72
CA LYS A 2 -2.32 -7.63 34.44
C LYS A 2 -1.05 -6.93 33.94
N SER A 3 0.13 -7.25 34.50
CA SER A 3 1.41 -6.65 34.08
C SER A 3 1.85 -7.05 32.66
N ILE A 4 1.58 -8.30 32.26
CA ILE A 4 1.86 -8.80 30.90
C ILE A 4 0.95 -8.10 29.89
N TRP A 5 -0.32 -7.93 30.23
CA TRP A 5 -1.29 -7.24 29.37
C TRP A 5 -0.92 -5.78 29.16
N VAL A 6 -0.54 -5.08 30.23
CA VAL A 6 -0.05 -3.70 30.16
C VAL A 6 1.22 -3.62 29.30
N GLY A 7 2.15 -4.55 29.46
CA GLY A 7 3.36 -4.62 28.63
C GLY A 7 3.06 -4.79 27.15
N ILE A 8 2.10 -5.63 26.79
CA ILE A 8 1.66 -5.83 25.41
C ILE A 8 1.05 -4.53 24.85
N GLN A 9 0.17 -3.88 25.62
CA GLN A 9 -0.45 -2.62 25.21
C GLN A 9 0.59 -1.50 24.99
N VAL A 10 1.57 -1.40 25.86
CA VAL A 10 2.67 -0.42 25.73
C VAL A 10 3.49 -0.71 24.48
N ALA A 11 3.84 -1.97 24.23
CA ALA A 11 4.59 -2.38 23.03
C ALA A 11 3.83 -2.05 21.75
N PHE A 12 2.54 -2.36 21.67
CA PHE A 12 1.70 -2.02 20.51
C PHE A 12 1.57 -0.51 20.32
N SER A 13 1.41 0.24 21.40
CA SER A 13 1.30 1.70 21.33
C SER A 13 2.61 2.33 20.85
N ALA A 14 3.75 1.87 21.35
CA ALA A 14 5.07 2.34 20.90
C ALA A 14 5.32 2.01 19.43
N LEU A 15 4.99 0.80 18.98
CA LEU A 15 5.09 0.40 17.58
C LEU A 15 4.18 1.25 16.70
N GLY A 16 2.94 1.45 17.09
CA GLY A 16 1.98 2.29 16.37
C GLY A 16 2.44 3.74 16.27
N GLY A 17 2.97 4.30 17.34
CA GLY A 17 3.54 5.65 17.36
C GLY A 17 4.75 5.78 16.44
N PHE A 18 5.66 4.81 16.48
CA PHE A 18 6.82 4.78 15.58
C PHE A 18 6.42 4.70 14.11
N LEU A 19 5.51 3.77 13.77
CA LEU A 19 5.04 3.62 12.40
C LEU A 19 4.30 4.86 11.91
N GLY A 20 3.47 5.47 12.74
CA GLY A 20 2.79 6.73 12.41
C GLY A 20 3.78 7.86 12.13
N TRP A 21 4.80 8.00 12.95
CA TRP A 21 5.87 8.97 12.71
C TRP A 21 6.64 8.68 11.43
N TYR A 22 7.07 7.44 11.24
CA TYR A 22 7.85 7.03 10.07
C TYR A 22 7.09 7.25 8.76
N LEU A 23 5.80 6.92 8.74
CA LEU A 23 4.96 7.05 7.55
C LEU A 23 4.46 8.48 7.30
N GLY A 24 4.78 9.43 8.16
CA GLY A 24 4.38 10.84 8.01
C GLY A 24 2.97 11.16 8.50
N GLY A 25 2.45 10.33 9.40
CA GLY A 25 1.11 10.47 9.95
C GLY A 25 0.09 9.57 9.26
N VAL A 26 -0.98 9.26 9.97
CA VAL A 26 -2.07 8.41 9.47
C VAL A 26 -3.19 9.30 8.97
N ASP A 27 -3.20 9.56 7.68
CA ASP A 27 -4.20 10.38 6.99
C ASP A 27 -5.08 9.54 6.07
N GLY A 28 -6.03 10.18 5.37
CA GLY A 28 -6.94 9.52 4.46
C GLY A 28 -6.25 8.81 3.29
N PHE A 29 -5.15 9.37 2.79
CA PHE A 29 -4.38 8.76 1.70
C PHE A 29 -3.71 7.46 2.15
N LEU A 30 -3.14 7.45 3.35
CA LEU A 30 -2.53 6.25 3.91
C LEU A 30 -3.59 5.17 4.22
N TYR A 31 -4.75 5.55 4.75
CA TYR A 31 -5.86 4.61 4.94
C TYR A 31 -6.31 3.98 3.63
N ALA A 32 -6.46 4.77 2.57
CA ALA A 32 -6.82 4.25 1.26
C ALA A 32 -5.75 3.27 0.73
N LEU A 33 -4.48 3.61 0.88
CA LEU A 33 -3.37 2.73 0.47
C LEU A 33 -3.40 1.40 1.25
N ILE A 34 -3.57 1.44 2.56
CA ILE A 34 -3.68 0.23 3.39
C ILE A 34 -4.84 -0.63 2.92
N ALA A 35 -6.01 -0.03 2.70
CA ALA A 35 -7.19 -0.76 2.23
C ALA A 35 -6.94 -1.42 0.86
N PHE A 36 -6.37 -0.69 -0.09
CA PHE A 36 -6.08 -1.21 -1.42
C PHE A 36 -5.04 -2.33 -1.40
N VAL A 37 -3.99 -2.18 -0.60
CA VAL A 37 -2.96 -3.22 -0.41
C VAL A 37 -3.57 -4.50 0.15
N LEU A 38 -4.41 -4.38 1.18
CA LEU A 38 -5.08 -5.53 1.78
C LEU A 38 -6.01 -6.23 0.81
N VAL A 39 -6.84 -5.47 0.10
CA VAL A 39 -7.81 -6.02 -0.86
C VAL A 39 -7.10 -6.66 -2.04
N ASP A 40 -6.04 -6.04 -2.55
CA ASP A 40 -5.23 -6.64 -3.63
C ASP A 40 -4.59 -7.95 -3.19
N TYR A 41 -4.02 -7.98 -1.99
CA TYR A 41 -3.41 -9.21 -1.46
C TYR A 41 -4.43 -10.33 -1.28
N ILE A 42 -5.58 -10.04 -0.67
CA ILE A 42 -6.64 -11.03 -0.45
C ILE A 42 -7.16 -11.57 -1.78
N THR A 43 -7.44 -10.71 -2.74
CA THR A 43 -7.94 -11.11 -4.07
C THR A 43 -6.87 -11.85 -4.87
N GLY A 44 -5.61 -11.48 -4.73
CA GLY A 44 -4.49 -12.22 -5.33
C GLY A 44 -4.37 -13.65 -4.78
N VAL A 45 -4.54 -13.81 -3.47
CA VAL A 45 -4.60 -15.15 -2.83
C VAL A 45 -5.80 -15.94 -3.34
N MET A 46 -6.97 -15.30 -3.46
CA MET A 46 -8.16 -15.95 -4.02
C MET A 46 -7.92 -16.46 -5.45
N CYS A 47 -7.31 -15.64 -6.30
CA CYS A 47 -6.93 -16.05 -7.66
C CYS A 47 -5.97 -17.25 -7.64
N ALA A 48 -4.96 -17.22 -6.78
CA ALA A 48 -3.99 -18.31 -6.65
C ALA A 48 -4.65 -19.62 -6.19
N ILE A 49 -5.63 -19.55 -5.30
CA ILE A 49 -6.41 -20.72 -4.86
C ILE A 49 -7.22 -21.28 -6.01
N VAL A 50 -7.93 -20.45 -6.76
CA VAL A 50 -8.74 -20.87 -7.93
C VAL A 50 -7.87 -21.50 -9.00
N ASP A 51 -6.69 -20.93 -9.27
CA ASP A 51 -5.74 -21.43 -10.27
C ASP A 51 -4.88 -22.59 -9.75
N LYS A 52 -5.05 -23.02 -8.50
CA LYS A 52 -4.27 -24.07 -7.83
C LYS A 52 -2.76 -23.79 -7.84
N LYS A 53 -2.38 -22.52 -7.71
CA LYS A 53 -0.98 -22.05 -7.70
C LYS A 53 -0.54 -21.49 -6.34
N LEU A 54 -1.39 -21.56 -5.33
CA LEU A 54 -1.07 -21.02 -4.01
C LEU A 54 0.03 -21.87 -3.36
N SER A 55 1.07 -21.18 -2.88
CA SER A 55 2.14 -21.77 -2.08
C SER A 55 2.59 -20.79 -1.00
N SER A 56 3.27 -21.30 0.03
CA SER A 56 3.87 -20.45 1.07
C SER A 56 4.87 -19.44 0.50
N ALA A 57 5.63 -19.85 -0.52
CA ALA A 57 6.60 -18.97 -1.18
C ALA A 57 5.91 -17.82 -1.92
N VAL A 58 4.83 -18.10 -2.65
CA VAL A 58 4.03 -17.07 -3.36
C VAL A 58 3.39 -16.10 -2.37
N GLY A 59 2.78 -16.60 -1.30
CA GLY A 59 2.17 -15.77 -0.27
C GLY A 59 3.19 -14.89 0.45
N PHE A 60 4.33 -15.44 0.82
CA PHE A 60 5.42 -14.71 1.50
C PHE A 60 6.01 -13.61 0.61
N LYS A 61 6.28 -13.91 -0.65
CA LYS A 61 6.77 -12.92 -1.62
C LYS A 61 5.79 -11.74 -1.77
N GLY A 62 4.50 -12.03 -1.82
CA GLY A 62 3.45 -11.01 -1.87
C GLY A 62 3.49 -10.10 -0.64
N ILE A 63 3.59 -10.66 0.56
CA ILE A 63 3.71 -9.89 1.81
C ILE A 63 4.96 -9.02 1.80
N CYS A 64 6.11 -9.55 1.40
CA CYS A 64 7.36 -8.78 1.31
C CYS A 64 7.22 -7.58 0.38
N ARG A 65 6.63 -7.76 -0.79
CA ARG A 65 6.37 -6.64 -1.72
C ARG A 65 5.47 -5.57 -1.12
N LYS A 66 4.42 -5.97 -0.41
CA LYS A 66 3.50 -5.03 0.26
C LYS A 66 4.19 -4.26 1.39
N VAL A 67 5.02 -4.92 2.18
CA VAL A 67 5.83 -4.26 3.22
C VAL A 67 6.76 -3.22 2.60
N LEU A 68 7.41 -3.53 1.48
CA LEU A 68 8.28 -2.60 0.78
C LEU A 68 7.57 -1.35 0.27
N ILE A 69 6.29 -1.43 -0.09
CA ILE A 69 5.47 -0.25 -0.44
C ILE A 69 5.47 0.74 0.74
N PHE A 70 5.19 0.27 1.95
CA PHE A 70 5.17 1.13 3.14
C PHE A 70 6.56 1.62 3.54
N VAL A 71 7.59 0.82 3.31
CA VAL A 71 8.98 1.27 3.48
C VAL A 71 9.27 2.46 2.55
N LEU A 72 8.84 2.40 1.30
CA LEU A 72 9.02 3.50 0.34
C LEU A 72 8.21 4.74 0.71
N VAL A 73 7.00 4.60 1.24
CA VAL A 73 6.21 5.72 1.77
C VAL A 73 7.00 6.43 2.88
N GLY A 74 7.55 5.68 3.81
CA GLY A 74 8.35 6.22 4.91
C GLY A 74 9.64 6.88 4.42
N ILE A 75 10.34 6.31 3.44
CA ILE A 75 11.52 6.93 2.83
C ILE A 75 11.15 8.25 2.16
N GLY A 76 10.05 8.28 1.41
CA GLY A 76 9.53 9.53 0.83
C GLY A 76 9.27 10.59 1.89
N ASN A 77 8.67 10.21 3.01
CA ASN A 77 8.44 11.10 4.14
C ASN A 77 9.76 11.63 4.75
N LEU A 78 10.74 10.77 4.96
CA LEU A 78 12.04 11.18 5.51
C LEU A 78 12.77 12.16 4.57
N VAL A 79 12.73 11.92 3.27
CA VAL A 79 13.31 12.83 2.29
C VAL A 79 12.58 14.17 2.27
N ASP A 80 11.26 14.16 2.31
CA ASP A 80 10.45 15.39 2.39
C ASP A 80 10.83 16.25 3.59
N VAL A 81 10.88 15.65 4.78
CA VAL A 81 11.10 16.38 6.03
C VAL A 81 12.55 16.78 6.21
N TYR A 82 13.50 15.88 5.98
CA TYR A 82 14.91 16.09 6.37
C TYR A 82 15.81 16.54 5.21
N VAL A 83 15.42 16.32 3.97
CA VAL A 83 16.22 16.70 2.80
C VAL A 83 15.63 17.89 2.07
N LEU A 84 14.34 17.81 1.73
CA LEU A 84 13.66 18.87 0.96
C LEU A 84 13.09 19.98 1.86
N GLY A 85 12.86 19.72 3.14
CA GLY A 85 12.23 20.67 4.05
C GLY A 85 10.81 21.03 3.67
N GLN A 86 10.13 20.16 2.93
CA GLN A 86 8.74 20.32 2.48
C GLN A 86 7.93 19.12 2.91
N GLU A 87 6.73 19.35 3.42
CA GLU A 87 5.87 18.26 3.84
C GLU A 87 5.13 17.63 2.66
N GLY A 88 5.22 16.31 2.56
CA GLY A 88 4.30 15.49 1.80
C GLY A 88 4.48 15.43 0.28
N VAL A 89 5.53 16.00 -0.31
CA VAL A 89 5.72 16.01 -1.77
C VAL A 89 6.00 14.60 -2.30
N LEU A 90 7.11 13.98 -1.87
CA LEU A 90 7.49 12.63 -2.30
C LEU A 90 6.61 11.57 -1.66
N ARG A 91 6.27 11.73 -0.38
CA ARG A 91 5.34 10.84 0.31
C ARG A 91 4.03 10.70 -0.46
N THR A 92 3.43 11.81 -0.84
CA THR A 92 2.18 11.85 -1.60
C THR A 92 2.34 11.18 -2.97
N ALA A 93 3.42 11.48 -3.70
CA ALA A 93 3.72 10.87 -4.99
C ALA A 93 3.83 9.34 -4.88
N VAL A 94 4.53 8.83 -3.86
CA VAL A 94 4.67 7.39 -3.61
C VAL A 94 3.32 6.76 -3.30
N ILE A 95 2.52 7.39 -2.42
CA ILE A 95 1.20 6.87 -2.06
C ILE A 95 0.29 6.80 -3.29
N PHE A 96 0.20 7.84 -4.10
CA PHE A 96 -0.65 7.85 -5.29
C PHE A 96 -0.19 6.84 -6.34
N PHE A 97 1.11 6.70 -6.53
CA PHE A 97 1.65 5.69 -7.44
C PHE A 97 1.20 4.29 -7.05
N TYR A 98 1.42 3.90 -5.78
CA TYR A 98 1.04 2.57 -5.33
C TYR A 98 -0.46 2.39 -5.12
N LEU A 99 -1.18 3.45 -4.75
CA LEU A 99 -2.65 3.41 -4.68
C LEU A 99 -3.26 3.05 -6.03
N SER A 100 -2.81 3.69 -7.11
CA SER A 100 -3.27 3.37 -8.47
C SER A 100 -2.83 1.97 -8.89
N ASN A 101 -1.59 1.61 -8.62
CA ASN A 101 -1.04 0.31 -8.99
C ASN A 101 -1.76 -0.85 -8.27
N GLU A 102 -1.97 -0.73 -6.97
CA GLU A 102 -2.71 -1.73 -6.17
C GLU A 102 -4.18 -1.78 -6.58
N GLY A 103 -4.78 -0.64 -6.89
CA GLY A 103 -6.15 -0.57 -7.39
C GLY A 103 -6.34 -1.25 -8.73
N ILE A 104 -5.43 -1.03 -9.68
CA ILE A 104 -5.44 -1.70 -10.99
C ILE A 104 -5.26 -3.21 -10.80
N SER A 105 -4.30 -3.61 -9.98
CA SER A 105 -4.06 -5.03 -9.66
C SER A 105 -5.29 -5.70 -9.03
N PHE A 106 -5.96 -5.02 -8.11
CA PHE A 106 -7.23 -5.50 -7.54
C PHE A 106 -8.29 -5.70 -8.61
N LEU A 107 -8.46 -4.76 -9.54
CA LEU A 107 -9.42 -4.88 -10.64
C LEU A 107 -9.09 -6.04 -11.56
N GLU A 108 -7.82 -6.27 -11.85
CA GLU A 108 -7.38 -7.44 -12.62
C GLU A 108 -7.71 -8.74 -11.90
N ASN A 109 -7.47 -8.82 -10.59
CA ASN A 109 -7.82 -9.98 -9.78
C ASN A 109 -9.34 -10.23 -9.79
N ALA A 110 -10.13 -9.18 -9.59
CA ALA A 110 -11.59 -9.27 -9.59
C ALA A 110 -12.13 -9.72 -10.96
N GLY A 111 -11.57 -9.17 -12.04
CA GLY A 111 -11.90 -9.59 -13.42
C GLY A 111 -11.53 -11.05 -13.69
N HIS A 112 -10.38 -11.51 -13.20
CA HIS A 112 -9.94 -12.90 -13.28
C HIS A 112 -10.92 -13.85 -12.58
N LEU A 113 -11.52 -13.42 -11.49
CA LEU A 113 -12.54 -14.17 -10.75
C LEU A 113 -13.95 -14.06 -11.37
N GLY A 114 -14.09 -13.35 -12.48
CA GLY A 114 -15.34 -13.23 -13.23
C GLY A 114 -16.24 -12.07 -12.83
N LEU A 115 -15.77 -11.15 -11.98
CA LEU A 115 -16.54 -9.98 -11.61
C LEU A 115 -16.48 -8.91 -12.72
N PRO A 116 -17.61 -8.39 -13.21
CA PRO A 116 -17.58 -7.29 -14.17
C PRO A 116 -17.09 -6.00 -13.50
N ILE A 117 -16.15 -5.32 -14.14
CA ILE A 117 -15.52 -4.12 -13.61
C ILE A 117 -16.09 -2.89 -14.32
N PRO A 118 -16.56 -1.85 -13.56
CA PRO A 118 -16.99 -0.60 -14.16
C PRO A 118 -15.82 0.08 -14.89
N LYS A 119 -16.01 0.37 -16.19
CA LYS A 119 -14.98 0.99 -17.03
C LYS A 119 -14.49 2.32 -16.46
N LYS A 120 -15.39 3.13 -15.91
CA LYS A 120 -15.05 4.43 -15.33
C LYS A 120 -14.06 4.31 -14.15
N LEU A 121 -14.24 3.32 -13.31
CA LEU A 121 -13.33 3.05 -12.19
C LEU A 121 -11.93 2.67 -12.69
N LYS A 122 -11.86 1.80 -13.68
CA LYS A 122 -10.61 1.40 -14.32
C LYS A 122 -9.90 2.58 -14.96
N ASP A 123 -10.61 3.41 -15.72
CA ASP A 123 -10.06 4.59 -16.40
C ASP A 123 -9.47 5.59 -15.40
N VAL A 124 -10.15 5.85 -14.28
CA VAL A 124 -9.66 6.76 -13.23
C VAL A 124 -8.35 6.25 -12.62
N LEU A 125 -8.26 4.95 -12.30
CA LEU A 125 -7.06 4.36 -11.71
C LEU A 125 -5.88 4.35 -12.69
N GLU A 126 -6.13 4.10 -13.97
CA GLU A 126 -5.11 4.19 -15.02
C GLU A 126 -4.58 5.61 -15.18
N GLN A 127 -5.45 6.62 -15.15
CA GLN A 127 -5.04 8.02 -15.20
C GLN A 127 -4.15 8.43 -14.01
N LEU A 128 -4.46 7.96 -12.81
CA LEU A 128 -3.62 8.19 -11.63
C LEU A 128 -2.25 7.54 -11.78
N HIS A 129 -2.20 6.35 -12.36
CA HIS A 129 -0.96 5.63 -12.61
C HIS A 129 -0.09 6.38 -13.62
N ASP A 130 -0.65 6.83 -14.73
CA ASP A 130 0.08 7.56 -15.78
C ASP A 130 0.65 8.88 -15.26
N LYS A 131 -0.10 9.62 -14.45
CA LYS A 131 0.38 10.85 -13.81
C LYS A 131 1.53 10.60 -12.85
N GLY A 132 1.44 9.56 -12.02
CA GLY A 132 2.54 9.18 -11.12
C GLY A 132 3.79 8.73 -11.86
N GLY A 133 3.65 8.10 -13.03
CA GLY A 133 4.76 7.67 -13.89
C GLY A 133 5.44 8.83 -14.61
N SER A 134 4.69 9.82 -15.09
CA SER A 134 5.24 10.96 -15.82
C SER A 134 6.10 11.89 -14.95
N ASP A 135 5.78 12.00 -13.68
CA ASP A 135 6.59 12.79 -12.72
C ASP A 135 7.96 12.15 -12.46
N ASN A 136 8.09 10.84 -12.67
CA ASN A 136 9.36 10.13 -12.55
C ASN A 136 10.24 10.19 -13.82
N GLU A 137 9.65 10.40 -15.00
CA GLU A 137 10.40 10.54 -16.27
C GLU A 137 10.92 11.95 -16.49
N SER A 138 10.34 12.96 -15.83
CA SER A 138 10.78 14.35 -15.96
C SER A 138 11.82 14.79 -14.91
N ALA A 139 12.18 13.89 -14.03
CA ALA A 139 13.24 14.09 -13.06
C ALA A 139 14.50 13.34 -13.47
#